data_bdf3dcd5391e3757e62a58799e3294ae
#
_entry.id   bdf3dcd5391e3757e62a58799e3294ae
#
_cell.length_a   1.000
_cell.length_b   1.000
_cell.length_c   1.000
_cell.angle_alpha   90.00
_cell.angle_beta   90.00
_cell.angle_gamma   90.00
#
_symmetry.space_group_name_H-M   'P 1'
#
loop_
_entity.id
_entity.type
_entity.pdbx_description
1 polymer ?
#
loop_
_entity_poly.entity_id
_entity_poly.type
_entity_poly.pdbx_seq_one_letter_code
_entity_poly.pdbx_strand_id
1 'polypeptide(L)'
;MESLKILIPTDFSVQAEFAYLMVKKLEERTPVDVHFLHVLNVPDTVTMDSKGEIQTCGEIDVKYVVQQKDIAERKLENLKLLYGQNIHTHFLLGKVTDAILNFAEKNHYDLIVMGTKGSWGIREKLSGSETQMIARKSRIPVLSLMCDRSDLNIQNILLVHDFTHPAKEDLQLIQKLVKVYNTKFHLLQITSGKVEAEKFRVEENMKKFAALNNLENYACHIINDKDVENGVIHFNQMNNMDIICIGTHGKGGIFHNSATEKLINHLFKPIISFHLN
;
A
#
# COMPACT_ATOMS: atom_id res chain seq x y z
N MET A 1 22.71 -5.22 -3.55
CA MET A 1 21.51 -4.41 -3.19
C MET A 1 20.81 -5.14 -2.06
N GLU A 2 20.35 -4.40 -1.06
CA GLU A 2 19.58 -4.96 0.03
C GLU A 2 18.21 -5.41 -0.48
N SER A 3 17.76 -6.62 -0.08
CA SER A 3 16.48 -7.19 -0.47
C SER A 3 15.34 -6.38 0.15
N LEU A 4 14.24 -6.18 -0.58
CA LEU A 4 13.01 -5.63 -0.02
C LEU A 4 12.24 -6.75 0.70
N LYS A 5 12.00 -6.58 1.99
CA LYS A 5 11.17 -7.48 2.78
C LYS A 5 9.71 -7.09 2.65
N ILE A 6 8.93 -7.92 1.98
CA ILE A 6 7.56 -7.59 1.56
C ILE A 6 6.55 -8.50 2.27
N LEU A 7 5.55 -7.88 2.89
CA LEU A 7 4.41 -8.58 3.48
C LEU A 7 3.21 -8.55 2.52
N ILE A 8 2.63 -9.72 2.25
CA ILE A 8 1.41 -9.89 1.47
C ILE A 8 0.34 -10.49 2.38
N PRO A 9 -0.53 -9.67 3.00
CA PRO A 9 -1.70 -10.18 3.67
C PRO A 9 -2.61 -10.91 2.67
N THR A 10 -3.06 -12.12 3.04
CA THR A 10 -3.86 -12.95 2.13
C THR A 10 -5.12 -13.47 2.79
N ASP A 11 -6.24 -13.35 2.09
CA ASP A 11 -7.50 -14.05 2.32
C ASP A 11 -7.70 -15.21 1.33
N PHE A 12 -6.63 -15.51 0.57
CA PHE A 12 -6.62 -16.50 -0.51
C PHE A 12 -7.53 -16.14 -1.71
N SER A 13 -7.90 -14.89 -1.84
CA SER A 13 -8.66 -14.37 -2.98
C SER A 13 -7.75 -14.11 -4.19
N VAL A 14 -8.39 -13.94 -5.36
CA VAL A 14 -7.70 -13.51 -6.60
C VAL A 14 -7.02 -12.15 -6.42
N GLN A 15 -7.57 -11.26 -5.60
CA GLN A 15 -6.96 -9.97 -5.32
C GLN A 15 -5.63 -10.12 -4.55
N ALA A 16 -5.54 -11.07 -3.63
CA ALA A 16 -4.28 -11.40 -2.97
C ALA A 16 -3.24 -12.01 -3.95
N GLU A 17 -3.71 -12.74 -4.97
CA GLU A 17 -2.85 -13.21 -6.06
C GLU A 17 -2.31 -12.04 -6.89
N PHE A 18 -3.12 -11.03 -7.21
CA PHE A 18 -2.64 -9.83 -7.90
C PHE A 18 -1.55 -9.10 -7.12
N ALA A 19 -1.66 -9.08 -5.78
CA ALA A 19 -0.61 -8.54 -4.92
C ALA A 19 0.71 -9.29 -5.11
N TYR A 20 0.68 -10.62 -5.14
CA TYR A 20 1.86 -11.43 -5.40
C TYR A 20 2.44 -11.20 -6.80
N LEU A 21 1.60 -11.16 -7.85
CA LEU A 21 2.05 -10.89 -9.22
C LEU A 21 2.75 -9.52 -9.33
N MET A 22 2.23 -8.50 -8.60
CA MET A 22 2.91 -7.20 -8.53
C MET A 22 4.27 -7.29 -7.82
N VAL A 23 4.40 -8.11 -6.76
CA VAL A 23 5.68 -8.34 -6.09
C VAL A 23 6.67 -9.04 -7.03
N LYS A 24 6.21 -10.02 -7.82
CA LYS A 24 7.02 -10.64 -8.88
C LYS A 24 7.50 -9.64 -9.92
N LYS A 25 6.67 -8.64 -10.24
CA LYS A 25 7.07 -7.52 -11.10
C LYS A 25 8.19 -6.67 -10.48
N LEU A 26 8.12 -6.40 -9.18
CA LEU A 26 9.21 -5.71 -8.46
C LEU A 26 10.49 -6.54 -8.43
N GLU A 27 10.38 -7.87 -8.30
CA GLU A 27 11.52 -8.79 -8.27
C GLU A 27 12.36 -8.76 -9.57
N GLU A 28 11.78 -8.40 -10.71
CA GLU A 28 12.53 -8.25 -11.98
C GLU A 28 13.68 -7.23 -11.87
N ARG A 29 13.60 -6.28 -10.95
CA ARG A 29 14.55 -5.17 -10.82
C ARG A 29 15.22 -5.05 -9.45
N THR A 30 14.68 -5.66 -8.40
CA THR A 30 15.24 -5.62 -7.05
C THR A 30 14.99 -6.94 -6.34
N PRO A 31 15.97 -7.48 -5.61
CA PRO A 31 15.74 -8.68 -4.79
C PRO A 31 14.61 -8.44 -3.81
N VAL A 32 13.74 -9.43 -3.63
CA VAL A 32 12.61 -9.38 -2.69
C VAL A 32 12.65 -10.59 -1.76
N ASP A 33 12.22 -10.40 -0.52
CA ASP A 33 11.95 -11.43 0.47
C ASP A 33 10.45 -11.44 0.74
N VAL A 34 9.75 -12.49 0.30
CA VAL A 34 8.29 -12.53 0.20
C VAL A 34 7.69 -13.30 1.36
N HIS A 35 6.81 -12.63 2.11
CA HIS A 35 6.09 -13.19 3.24
C HIS A 35 4.59 -13.08 3.04
N PHE A 36 3.88 -14.22 3.04
CA PHE A 36 2.42 -14.24 3.11
C PHE A 36 1.97 -14.31 4.56
N LEU A 37 0.95 -13.53 4.90
CA LEU A 37 0.32 -13.55 6.21
C LEU A 37 -1.18 -13.77 6.06
N HIS A 38 -1.69 -14.87 6.65
CA HIS A 38 -3.13 -15.04 6.87
C HIS A 38 -3.48 -14.76 8.32
N VAL A 39 -4.49 -13.93 8.53
CA VAL A 39 -5.04 -13.64 9.87
C VAL A 39 -6.46 -14.18 9.94
N LEU A 40 -6.69 -15.15 10.81
CA LEU A 40 -8.03 -15.60 11.12
C LEU A 40 -8.67 -14.63 12.11
N ASN A 41 -9.75 -13.98 11.66
CA ASN A 41 -10.47 -13.00 12.47
C ASN A 41 -11.19 -13.71 13.63
N VAL A 42 -10.73 -13.44 14.84
CA VAL A 42 -11.32 -13.96 16.08
C VAL A 42 -11.38 -12.86 17.13
N PRO A 43 -12.32 -12.93 18.09
CA PRO A 43 -12.34 -12.03 19.24
C PRO A 43 -11.07 -12.11 20.09
N ASP A 44 -10.78 -11.05 20.84
CA ASP A 44 -9.60 -10.97 21.72
C ASP A 44 -9.60 -12.04 22.85
N THR A 45 -10.74 -12.71 23.06
CA THR A 45 -10.87 -13.84 24.00
C THR A 45 -10.28 -15.14 23.49
N VAL A 46 -9.91 -15.20 22.22
CA VAL A 46 -9.29 -16.37 21.58
C VAL A 46 -7.81 -16.12 21.38
N THR A 47 -6.97 -16.99 21.91
CA THR A 47 -5.52 -16.90 21.80
C THR A 47 -4.94 -18.24 21.32
N MET A 48 -3.72 -18.18 20.84
CA MET A 48 -2.95 -19.36 20.49
C MET A 48 -1.65 -19.36 21.32
N ASP A 49 -1.37 -20.44 21.98
CA ASP A 49 -0.15 -20.59 22.75
C ASP A 49 1.08 -20.90 21.88
N SER A 50 2.25 -21.00 22.51
CA SER A 50 3.51 -21.30 21.82
C SER A 50 3.57 -22.68 21.17
N LYS A 51 2.66 -23.60 21.53
CA LYS A 51 2.53 -24.93 20.95
C LYS A 51 1.52 -24.96 19.79
N GLY A 52 0.86 -23.82 19.51
CA GLY A 52 -0.19 -23.71 18.49
C GLY A 52 -1.56 -24.20 18.96
N GLU A 53 -1.76 -24.43 20.28
CA GLU A 53 -3.04 -24.80 20.84
C GLU A 53 -3.93 -23.58 21.04
N ILE A 54 -5.22 -23.71 20.67
CA ILE A 54 -6.19 -22.63 20.78
C ILE A 54 -6.82 -22.63 22.15
N GLN A 55 -6.77 -21.49 22.81
CA GLN A 55 -7.37 -21.24 24.13
C GLN A 55 -8.44 -20.14 23.99
N THR A 56 -9.51 -20.25 24.75
CA THR A 56 -10.58 -19.27 24.80
C THR A 56 -11.11 -19.05 26.22
N CYS A 57 -11.47 -17.81 26.52
CA CYS A 57 -12.15 -17.42 27.77
C CYS A 57 -13.65 -17.16 27.53
N GLY A 58 -14.23 -17.53 26.38
CA GLY A 58 -15.61 -17.21 26.00
C GLY A 58 -16.37 -18.39 25.39
N GLU A 59 -17.63 -18.18 25.04
CA GLU A 59 -18.54 -19.13 24.40
C GLU A 59 -18.23 -19.30 22.90
N ILE A 60 -16.97 -19.60 22.57
CA ILE A 60 -16.57 -19.82 21.17
C ILE A 60 -16.34 -21.32 20.96
N ASP A 61 -16.86 -21.82 19.85
CA ASP A 61 -16.59 -23.19 19.43
C ASP A 61 -15.10 -23.33 19.01
N VAL A 62 -14.29 -23.81 19.95
CA VAL A 62 -12.86 -24.09 19.74
C VAL A 62 -12.64 -25.02 18.57
N LYS A 63 -13.51 -26.02 18.36
CA LYS A 63 -13.40 -26.97 17.26
C LYS A 63 -13.51 -26.27 15.91
N TYR A 64 -14.43 -25.32 15.81
CA TYR A 64 -14.57 -24.49 14.61
C TYR A 64 -13.31 -23.69 14.33
N VAL A 65 -12.75 -23.04 15.33
CA VAL A 65 -11.51 -22.23 15.17
C VAL A 65 -10.33 -23.12 14.78
N VAL A 66 -10.19 -24.29 15.39
CA VAL A 66 -9.16 -25.28 15.01
C VAL A 66 -9.33 -25.72 13.56
N GLN A 67 -10.55 -26.04 13.14
CA GLN A 67 -10.83 -26.41 11.74
C GLN A 67 -10.47 -25.29 10.75
N GLN A 68 -10.81 -24.03 11.07
CA GLN A 68 -10.44 -22.89 10.22
C GLN A 68 -8.93 -22.69 10.16
N LYS A 69 -8.22 -22.85 11.29
CA LYS A 69 -6.75 -22.85 11.32
C LYS A 69 -6.17 -23.91 10.39
N ASP A 70 -6.61 -25.17 10.51
CA ASP A 70 -6.12 -26.26 9.68
C ASP A 70 -6.34 -26.01 8.17
N ILE A 71 -7.50 -25.44 7.82
CA ILE A 71 -7.80 -25.05 6.43
C ILE A 71 -6.84 -23.96 5.97
N ALA A 72 -6.61 -22.93 6.78
CA ALA A 72 -5.73 -21.83 6.46
C ALA A 72 -4.27 -22.29 6.30
N GLU A 73 -3.77 -23.11 7.21
CA GLU A 73 -2.41 -23.66 7.15
C GLU A 73 -2.17 -24.51 5.90
N ARG A 74 -3.15 -25.36 5.51
CA ARG A 74 -3.08 -26.10 4.24
C ARG A 74 -3.06 -25.18 3.02
N LYS A 75 -3.85 -24.08 3.03
CA LYS A 75 -3.82 -23.09 1.95
C LYS A 75 -2.49 -22.36 1.89
N LEU A 76 -1.91 -22.00 3.02
CA LEU A 76 -0.58 -21.38 3.09
C LEU A 76 0.51 -22.33 2.57
N GLU A 77 0.43 -23.63 2.89
CA GLU A 77 1.36 -24.61 2.34
C GLU A 77 1.21 -24.77 0.82
N ASN A 78 -0.04 -24.73 0.32
CA ASN A 78 -0.29 -24.72 -1.11
C ASN A 78 0.33 -23.51 -1.83
N LEU A 79 0.41 -22.33 -1.18
CA LEU A 79 1.11 -21.19 -1.76
C LEU A 79 2.61 -21.47 -1.97
N LYS A 80 3.26 -22.19 -1.04
CA LYS A 80 4.67 -22.62 -1.21
C LYS A 80 4.83 -23.60 -2.37
N LEU A 81 3.86 -24.48 -2.57
CA LEU A 81 3.88 -25.41 -3.71
C LEU A 81 3.70 -24.67 -5.05
N LEU A 82 2.84 -23.65 -5.08
CA LEU A 82 2.54 -22.88 -6.28
C LEU A 82 3.65 -21.88 -6.65
N TYR A 83 4.18 -21.16 -5.65
CA TYR A 83 5.05 -20.01 -5.86
C TYR A 83 6.52 -20.30 -5.53
N GLY A 84 6.84 -21.45 -4.97
CA GLY A 84 8.18 -21.90 -4.64
C GLY A 84 8.49 -21.86 -3.14
N GLN A 85 9.48 -22.65 -2.74
CA GLN A 85 9.87 -22.81 -1.32
C GLN A 85 10.56 -21.57 -0.72
N ASN A 86 10.90 -20.58 -1.55
CA ASN A 86 11.57 -19.35 -1.12
C ASN A 86 10.61 -18.33 -0.49
N ILE A 87 9.29 -18.59 -0.53
CA ILE A 87 8.32 -17.73 0.15
C ILE A 87 8.15 -18.14 1.60
N HIS A 88 7.94 -17.18 2.47
CA HIS A 88 7.62 -17.39 3.88
C HIS A 88 6.11 -17.29 4.09
N THR A 89 5.57 -18.13 4.97
CA THR A 89 4.13 -18.11 5.29
C THR A 89 3.92 -17.99 6.79
N HIS A 90 2.94 -17.17 7.17
CA HIS A 90 2.61 -16.86 8.56
C HIS A 90 1.11 -16.98 8.79
N PHE A 91 0.74 -17.50 9.96
CA PHE A 91 -0.64 -17.57 10.42
C PHE A 91 -0.78 -16.87 11.77
N LEU A 92 -1.77 -16.02 11.91
CA LEU A 92 -2.10 -15.34 13.17
C LEU A 92 -3.60 -15.43 13.47
N LEU A 93 -3.93 -15.31 14.76
CA LEU A 93 -5.27 -15.09 15.26
C LEU A 93 -5.42 -13.63 15.71
N GLY A 94 -6.60 -13.03 15.50
CA GLY A 94 -6.92 -11.73 16.05
C GLY A 94 -7.69 -10.82 15.10
N LYS A 95 -7.80 -9.55 15.44
CA LYS A 95 -8.38 -8.52 14.56
C LYS A 95 -7.46 -8.28 13.37
N VAL A 96 -7.97 -8.50 12.16
CA VAL A 96 -7.17 -8.55 10.92
C VAL A 96 -6.27 -7.32 10.76
N THR A 97 -6.85 -6.12 10.79
CA THR A 97 -6.08 -4.88 10.62
C THR A 97 -4.96 -4.72 11.65
N ASP A 98 -5.28 -4.90 12.94
CA ASP A 98 -4.32 -4.69 14.02
C ASP A 98 -3.22 -5.77 14.01
N ALA A 99 -3.58 -7.01 13.71
CA ALA A 99 -2.62 -8.13 13.60
C ALA A 99 -1.64 -7.89 12.44
N ILE A 100 -2.11 -7.45 11.27
CA ILE A 100 -1.25 -7.16 10.11
C ILE A 100 -0.28 -6.01 10.43
N LEU A 101 -0.79 -4.90 10.97
CA LEU A 101 0.04 -3.72 11.29
C LEU A 101 1.11 -4.04 12.33
N ASN A 102 0.72 -4.67 13.43
CA ASN A 102 1.65 -5.06 14.50
C ASN A 102 2.70 -6.06 14.00
N PHE A 103 2.30 -7.04 13.18
CA PHE A 103 3.22 -8.02 12.61
C PHE A 103 4.22 -7.36 11.67
N ALA A 104 3.74 -6.45 10.81
CA ALA A 104 4.58 -5.74 9.86
C ALA A 104 5.62 -4.85 10.57
N GLU A 105 5.20 -4.06 11.56
CA GLU A 105 6.10 -3.20 12.33
C GLU A 105 7.12 -4.00 13.14
N LYS A 106 6.66 -5.01 13.90
CA LYS A 106 7.53 -5.84 14.76
C LYS A 106 8.61 -6.58 13.98
N ASN A 107 8.33 -6.96 12.75
CA ASN A 107 9.26 -7.72 11.91
C ASN A 107 9.98 -6.86 10.87
N HIS A 108 9.85 -5.54 10.93
CA HIS A 108 10.55 -4.57 10.08
C HIS A 108 10.39 -4.86 8.59
N TYR A 109 9.14 -4.92 8.11
CA TYR A 109 8.86 -5.01 6.68
C TYR A 109 9.05 -3.65 6.01
N ASP A 110 9.55 -3.67 4.77
CA ASP A 110 9.76 -2.45 3.97
C ASP A 110 8.50 -2.02 3.22
N LEU A 111 7.61 -2.98 2.93
CA LEU A 111 6.41 -2.76 2.12
C LEU A 111 5.33 -3.78 2.46
N ILE A 112 4.09 -3.31 2.57
CA ILE A 112 2.91 -4.17 2.57
C ILE A 112 2.28 -4.08 1.17
N VAL A 113 1.98 -5.22 0.54
CA VAL A 113 1.31 -5.24 -0.78
C VAL A 113 -0.03 -5.93 -0.64
N MET A 114 -1.11 -5.25 -1.05
CA MET A 114 -2.47 -5.73 -0.88
C MET A 114 -3.31 -5.54 -2.14
N GLY A 115 -4.05 -6.57 -2.49
CA GLY A 115 -5.16 -6.41 -3.43
C GLY A 115 -6.36 -5.72 -2.80
N THR A 116 -7.13 -5.02 -3.59
CA THR A 116 -8.40 -4.39 -3.17
C THR A 116 -9.49 -4.70 -4.18
N LYS A 117 -10.72 -4.85 -3.66
CA LYS A 117 -11.90 -5.13 -4.51
C LYS A 117 -12.52 -3.84 -4.99
N GLY A 118 -12.04 -2.96 -5.65
CA GLY A 118 -12.67 -1.71 -6.13
C GLY A 118 -14.20 -1.55 -5.86
N SER A 119 -14.74 -0.39 -6.06
CA SER A 119 -16.16 -0.08 -5.82
C SER A 119 -17.17 -0.90 -6.67
N TRP A 120 -16.69 -1.65 -7.65
CA TRP A 120 -17.50 -2.48 -8.56
C TRP A 120 -17.73 -3.91 -8.07
N GLY A 121 -17.09 -4.32 -6.98
CA GLY A 121 -17.29 -5.63 -6.36
C GLY A 121 -18.55 -5.69 -5.50
N ILE A 122 -19.50 -6.50 -5.95
CA ILE A 122 -20.83 -6.74 -5.38
C ILE A 122 -20.82 -6.95 -3.85
N ARG A 123 -21.65 -6.17 -3.15
CA ARG A 123 -22.34 -6.41 -1.86
C ARG A 123 -21.61 -6.98 -0.63
N GLU A 124 -20.36 -7.37 -0.68
CA GLU A 124 -19.63 -7.74 0.54
C GLU A 124 -18.74 -6.58 1.00
N LYS A 125 -19.25 -5.83 1.97
CA LYS A 125 -18.66 -4.61 2.55
C LYS A 125 -17.32 -4.78 3.28
N LEU A 126 -16.67 -5.94 3.23
CA LEU A 126 -15.60 -6.23 4.18
C LEU A 126 -14.16 -6.12 3.61
N SER A 127 -13.88 -6.47 2.35
CA SER A 127 -12.47 -6.54 1.90
C SER A 127 -11.87 -5.21 1.43
N GLY A 128 -12.68 -4.28 0.91
CA GLY A 128 -12.19 -2.93 0.56
C GLY A 128 -11.85 -2.08 1.80
N SER A 129 -12.59 -2.26 2.89
CA SER A 129 -12.40 -1.52 4.14
C SER A 129 -11.09 -1.86 4.86
N GLU A 130 -10.62 -3.11 4.79
CA GLU A 130 -9.37 -3.51 5.46
C GLU A 130 -8.13 -2.93 4.79
N THR A 131 -8.03 -3.03 3.44
CA THR A 131 -6.92 -2.43 2.70
C THR A 131 -6.85 -0.92 2.92
N GLN A 132 -8.00 -0.23 2.91
CA GLN A 132 -8.07 1.20 3.20
C GLN A 132 -7.63 1.53 4.63
N MET A 133 -8.10 0.74 5.60
CA MET A 133 -7.74 0.93 7.01
C MET A 133 -6.25 0.71 7.25
N ILE A 134 -5.67 -0.32 6.62
CA ILE A 134 -4.23 -0.59 6.69
C ILE A 134 -3.46 0.54 6.00
N ALA A 135 -3.82 0.94 4.78
CA ALA A 135 -3.20 2.04 4.05
C ALA A 135 -3.19 3.37 4.84
N ARG A 136 -4.26 3.61 5.63
CA ARG A 136 -4.40 4.79 6.46
C ARG A 136 -3.58 4.73 7.75
N LYS A 137 -3.54 3.57 8.42
CA LYS A 137 -2.94 3.43 9.76
C LYS A 137 -1.49 3.01 9.74
N SER A 138 -1.01 2.44 8.62
CA SER A 138 0.32 1.88 8.51
C SER A 138 1.39 2.97 8.55
N ARG A 139 2.44 2.72 9.31
CA ARG A 139 3.69 3.48 9.25
C ARG A 139 4.62 2.96 8.15
N ILE A 140 4.40 1.73 7.71
CA ILE A 140 5.09 1.10 6.60
C ILE A 140 4.35 1.44 5.31
N PRO A 141 5.02 1.76 4.20
CA PRO A 141 4.36 1.97 2.92
C PRO A 141 3.45 0.81 2.54
N VAL A 142 2.27 1.14 1.98
CA VAL A 142 1.29 0.14 1.53
C VAL A 142 1.03 0.33 0.04
N LEU A 143 1.35 -0.68 -0.76
CA LEU A 143 1.00 -0.73 -2.18
C LEU A 143 -0.33 -1.44 -2.34
N SER A 144 -1.32 -0.74 -2.84
CA SER A 144 -2.68 -1.23 -3.09
C SER A 144 -2.96 -1.32 -4.59
N LEU A 145 -3.62 -2.41 -5.04
CA LEU A 145 -3.99 -2.59 -6.44
C LEU A 145 -5.32 -3.34 -6.59
N MET A 146 -6.09 -2.99 -7.63
CA MET A 146 -7.43 -3.55 -7.89
C MET A 146 -7.42 -4.72 -8.88
N CYS A 147 -6.41 -4.81 -9.72
CA CYS A 147 -6.32 -5.81 -10.78
C CYS A 147 -4.86 -6.22 -11.00
N ASP A 148 -4.67 -7.28 -11.77
CA ASP A 148 -3.34 -7.68 -12.20
C ASP A 148 -2.63 -6.55 -12.94
N ARG A 149 -1.38 -6.30 -12.54
CA ARG A 149 -0.46 -5.31 -13.10
C ARG A 149 0.92 -5.89 -13.36
N SER A 150 1.01 -7.19 -13.52
CA SER A 150 2.27 -7.87 -13.83
C SER A 150 2.86 -7.46 -15.20
N ASP A 151 2.00 -6.97 -16.11
CA ASP A 151 2.37 -6.42 -17.41
C ASP A 151 2.86 -4.96 -17.38
N LEU A 152 2.81 -4.30 -16.20
CA LEU A 152 3.10 -2.88 -16.08
C LEU A 152 4.56 -2.57 -16.43
N ASN A 153 4.77 -1.63 -17.36
CA ASN A 153 6.07 -1.03 -17.62
C ASN A 153 6.20 0.26 -16.80
N ILE A 154 6.94 0.18 -15.69
CA ILE A 154 7.05 1.29 -14.73
C ILE A 154 8.02 2.34 -15.28
N GLN A 155 7.50 3.40 -15.90
CA GLN A 155 8.26 4.52 -16.48
C GLN A 155 7.98 5.85 -15.79
N ASN A 156 6.78 6.02 -15.22
CA ASN A 156 6.33 7.28 -14.63
C ASN A 156 5.77 7.02 -13.22
N ILE A 157 6.40 7.59 -12.20
CA ILE A 157 5.93 7.53 -10.82
C ILE A 157 5.47 8.93 -10.41
N LEU A 158 4.25 9.04 -9.91
CA LEU A 158 3.65 10.28 -9.43
C LEU A 158 3.72 10.34 -7.90
N LEU A 159 4.21 11.45 -7.37
CA LEU A 159 4.03 11.83 -5.97
C LEU A 159 3.02 12.95 -5.87
N VAL A 160 1.90 12.70 -5.22
CA VAL A 160 0.89 13.70 -4.91
C VAL A 160 1.11 14.19 -3.48
N HIS A 161 1.36 15.49 -3.33
CA HIS A 161 1.72 16.07 -2.04
C HIS A 161 1.27 17.54 -1.97
N ASP A 162 1.02 18.02 -0.75
CA ASP A 162 0.90 19.45 -0.47
C ASP A 162 2.29 20.02 -0.16
N PHE A 163 2.84 20.74 -1.10
CA PHE A 163 4.15 21.35 -0.95
C PHE A 163 4.11 22.70 -0.19
N THR A 164 3.05 23.01 0.55
CA THR A 164 2.92 24.26 1.30
C THR A 164 4.04 24.42 2.34
N HIS A 165 4.42 23.33 2.98
CA HIS A 165 5.47 23.27 3.99
C HIS A 165 6.49 22.18 3.62
N PRO A 166 7.47 22.50 2.73
CA PRO A 166 8.45 21.51 2.30
C PRO A 166 9.25 20.97 3.49
N ALA A 167 9.22 19.65 3.66
CA ALA A 167 9.92 18.94 4.72
C ALA A 167 10.72 17.77 4.15
N LYS A 168 11.59 17.19 4.97
CA LYS A 168 12.23 15.93 4.66
C LYS A 168 11.26 14.81 5.03
N GLU A 169 10.92 13.99 4.05
CA GLU A 169 10.02 12.85 4.20
C GLU A 169 10.76 11.52 4.08
N ASP A 170 10.16 10.45 4.57
CA ASP A 170 10.69 9.11 4.33
C ASP A 170 10.23 8.59 2.95
N LEU A 171 11.03 8.89 1.94
CA LEU A 171 10.80 8.49 0.56
C LEU A 171 11.73 7.35 0.10
N GLN A 172 12.41 6.64 1.01
CA GLN A 172 13.43 5.65 0.67
C GLN A 172 12.93 4.58 -0.30
N LEU A 173 11.73 4.02 -0.04
CA LEU A 173 11.13 3.04 -0.95
C LEU A 173 10.87 3.64 -2.33
N ILE A 174 10.24 4.84 -2.39
CA ILE A 174 9.89 5.50 -3.65
C ILE A 174 11.16 5.82 -4.43
N GLN A 175 12.18 6.37 -3.80
CA GLN A 175 13.48 6.66 -4.41
C GLN A 175 14.17 5.39 -4.93
N LYS A 176 14.09 4.28 -4.16
CA LYS A 176 14.60 2.98 -4.60
C LYS A 176 13.88 2.53 -5.87
N LEU A 177 12.56 2.62 -5.94
CA LEU A 177 11.78 2.28 -7.13
C LEU A 177 12.14 3.19 -8.32
N VAL A 178 12.19 4.50 -8.12
CA VAL A 178 12.60 5.46 -9.17
C VAL A 178 13.97 5.08 -9.75
N LYS A 179 14.93 4.76 -8.88
CA LYS A 179 16.29 4.41 -9.30
C LYS A 179 16.37 3.08 -10.04
N VAL A 180 15.77 2.01 -9.50
CA VAL A 180 15.91 0.66 -10.10
C VAL A 180 15.16 0.51 -11.42
N TYR A 181 14.05 1.26 -11.58
CA TYR A 181 13.30 1.30 -12.84
C TYR A 181 13.76 2.42 -13.77
N ASN A 182 14.65 3.30 -13.33
CA ASN A 182 15.07 4.50 -14.06
C ASN A 182 13.88 5.32 -14.57
N THR A 183 12.91 5.55 -13.68
CA THR A 183 11.64 6.20 -14.01
C THR A 183 11.76 7.71 -13.98
N LYS A 184 10.87 8.40 -14.70
CA LYS A 184 10.62 9.81 -14.51
C LYS A 184 9.76 10.01 -13.26
N PHE A 185 10.21 10.90 -12.36
CA PHE A 185 9.49 11.21 -11.14
C PHE A 185 8.67 12.49 -11.31
N HIS A 186 7.38 12.43 -11.03
CA HIS A 186 6.45 13.54 -11.18
C HIS A 186 5.97 14.00 -9.80
N LEU A 187 6.12 15.28 -9.51
CA LEU A 187 5.59 15.92 -8.31
C LEU A 187 4.30 16.66 -8.72
N LEU A 188 3.19 16.39 -8.04
CA LEU A 188 1.90 17.00 -8.34
C LEU A 188 1.32 17.66 -7.09
N GLN A 189 1.01 18.95 -7.21
CA GLN A 189 0.14 19.66 -6.29
C GLN A 189 -1.19 19.96 -6.95
N ILE A 190 -2.27 19.67 -6.24
CA ILE A 190 -3.62 20.01 -6.63
C ILE A 190 -4.07 21.19 -5.80
N THR A 191 -4.58 22.22 -6.45
CA THR A 191 -5.06 23.44 -5.81
C THR A 191 -6.55 23.62 -6.07
N SER A 192 -7.27 24.21 -5.12
CA SER A 192 -8.67 24.61 -5.29
C SER A 192 -8.75 26.14 -5.15
N GLY A 193 -8.99 26.87 -6.25
CA GLY A 193 -9.16 28.32 -6.21
C GLY A 193 -8.33 29.12 -7.25
N LYS A 194 -8.14 30.42 -7.04
CA LYS A 194 -7.40 31.31 -7.96
C LYS A 194 -5.88 31.10 -7.85
N VAL A 195 -5.35 30.34 -8.75
CA VAL A 195 -4.00 29.72 -8.69
C VAL A 195 -2.85 30.65 -9.11
N GLU A 196 -3.09 31.69 -9.96
CA GLU A 196 -1.98 32.40 -10.60
C GLU A 196 -1.05 33.16 -9.64
N ALA A 197 -1.59 33.74 -8.58
CA ALA A 197 -0.77 34.45 -7.58
C ALA A 197 0.08 33.51 -6.70
N GLU A 198 -0.32 32.25 -6.54
CA GLU A 198 0.35 31.27 -5.69
C GLU A 198 1.27 30.32 -6.45
N LYS A 199 1.12 30.22 -7.77
CA LYS A 199 1.83 29.25 -8.60
C LYS A 199 3.34 29.32 -8.44
N PHE A 200 3.91 30.51 -8.47
CA PHE A 200 5.36 30.70 -8.30
C PHE A 200 5.85 30.22 -6.93
N ARG A 201 5.09 30.50 -5.85
CA ARG A 201 5.43 30.04 -4.50
C ARG A 201 5.37 28.52 -4.39
N VAL A 202 4.35 27.90 -5.00
CA VAL A 202 4.21 26.44 -5.02
C VAL A 202 5.37 25.80 -5.78
N GLU A 203 5.74 26.31 -6.95
CA GLU A 203 6.89 25.81 -7.71
C GLU A 203 8.20 25.90 -6.93
N GLU A 204 8.44 27.02 -6.22
CA GLU A 204 9.61 27.16 -5.35
C GLU A 204 9.61 26.15 -4.19
N ASN A 205 8.45 25.94 -3.58
CA ASN A 205 8.31 24.95 -2.51
C ASN A 205 8.54 23.52 -3.02
N MET A 206 8.05 23.18 -4.22
CA MET A 206 8.33 21.89 -4.85
C MET A 206 9.83 21.68 -5.09
N LYS A 207 10.54 22.71 -5.56
CA LYS A 207 12.00 22.65 -5.71
C LYS A 207 12.72 22.51 -4.38
N LYS A 208 12.27 23.22 -3.33
CA LYS A 208 12.80 23.06 -1.96
C LYS A 208 12.57 21.67 -1.44
N PHE A 209 11.36 21.12 -1.61
CA PHE A 209 11.04 19.75 -1.24
C PHE A 209 11.94 18.73 -1.96
N ALA A 210 12.12 18.89 -3.27
CA ALA A 210 13.00 18.04 -4.04
C ALA A 210 14.45 18.09 -3.54
N ALA A 211 14.97 19.27 -3.24
CA ALA A 211 16.31 19.43 -2.69
C ALA A 211 16.47 18.79 -1.30
N LEU A 212 15.50 19.01 -0.38
CA LEU A 212 15.51 18.41 0.96
C LEU A 212 15.47 16.87 0.92
N ASN A 213 14.82 16.32 -0.08
CA ASN A 213 14.65 14.88 -0.26
C ASN A 213 15.61 14.26 -1.28
N ASN A 214 16.62 15.01 -1.75
CA ASN A 214 17.61 14.56 -2.74
C ASN A 214 16.97 13.92 -3.98
N LEU A 215 15.89 14.53 -4.52
CA LEU A 215 15.22 14.04 -5.69
C LEU A 215 15.94 14.53 -6.95
N GLU A 216 16.22 13.59 -7.84
CA GLU A 216 16.82 13.85 -9.16
C GLU A 216 15.80 13.49 -10.26
N ASN A 217 15.96 14.08 -11.45
CA ASN A 217 15.15 13.77 -12.64
C ASN A 217 13.63 13.84 -12.36
N TYR A 218 13.18 14.94 -11.76
CA TYR A 218 11.75 15.15 -11.46
C TYR A 218 11.13 16.23 -12.37
N ALA A 219 9.81 16.19 -12.50
CA ALA A 219 8.99 17.21 -13.13
C ALA A 219 7.94 17.71 -12.14
N CYS A 220 7.74 19.03 -12.07
CA CYS A 220 6.72 19.66 -11.23
C CYS A 220 5.44 19.92 -12.03
N HIS A 221 4.30 19.61 -11.40
CA HIS A 221 2.98 19.85 -11.98
C HIS A 221 2.08 20.49 -10.93
N ILE A 222 1.34 21.51 -11.36
CA ILE A 222 0.33 22.20 -10.56
C ILE A 222 -0.93 22.22 -11.38
N ILE A 223 -1.99 21.63 -10.86
CA ILE A 223 -3.31 21.68 -11.50
C ILE A 223 -4.35 22.24 -10.54
N ASN A 224 -5.35 22.89 -11.11
CA ASN A 224 -6.51 23.36 -10.37
C ASN A 224 -7.68 22.42 -10.61
N ASP A 225 -8.24 21.87 -9.53
CA ASP A 225 -9.38 20.98 -9.61
C ASP A 225 -10.30 21.15 -8.40
N LYS A 226 -11.47 20.53 -8.44
CA LYS A 226 -12.47 20.60 -7.39
C LYS A 226 -11.95 20.08 -6.05
N ASP A 227 -11.23 18.97 -6.10
CA ASP A 227 -10.61 18.30 -4.96
C ASP A 227 -9.43 17.45 -5.44
N VAL A 228 -8.71 16.88 -4.48
CA VAL A 228 -7.51 16.08 -4.76
C VAL A 228 -7.84 14.82 -5.56
N GLU A 229 -8.95 14.14 -5.26
CA GLU A 229 -9.34 12.92 -5.96
C GLU A 229 -9.56 13.18 -7.44
N ASN A 230 -10.39 14.17 -7.78
CA ASN A 230 -10.64 14.57 -9.18
C ASN A 230 -9.36 15.01 -9.88
N GLY A 231 -8.53 15.81 -9.20
CA GLY A 231 -7.26 16.26 -9.75
C GLY A 231 -6.31 15.12 -10.09
N VAL A 232 -6.16 14.13 -9.22
CA VAL A 232 -5.32 12.95 -9.50
C VAL A 232 -5.87 12.13 -10.66
N ILE A 233 -7.20 11.93 -10.71
CA ILE A 233 -7.86 11.21 -11.81
C ILE A 233 -7.63 11.91 -13.14
N HIS A 234 -7.91 13.21 -13.22
CA HIS A 234 -7.73 14.01 -14.44
C HIS A 234 -6.27 14.08 -14.87
N PHE A 235 -5.34 14.28 -13.92
CA PHE A 235 -3.92 14.28 -14.24
C PHE A 235 -3.47 12.93 -14.80
N ASN A 236 -3.91 11.81 -14.18
CA ASN A 236 -3.58 10.48 -14.66
C ASN A 236 -4.17 10.16 -16.03
N GLN A 237 -5.38 10.63 -16.33
CA GLN A 237 -5.99 10.48 -17.66
C GLN A 237 -5.15 11.16 -18.77
N MET A 238 -4.56 12.33 -18.48
CA MET A 238 -3.75 13.06 -19.44
C MET A 238 -2.30 12.54 -19.57
N ASN A 239 -1.72 12.03 -18.46
CA ASN A 239 -0.29 11.73 -18.39
C ASN A 239 0.03 10.24 -18.20
N ASN A 240 -0.98 9.39 -17.97
CA ASN A 240 -0.88 7.93 -17.83
C ASN A 240 0.25 7.48 -16.87
N MET A 241 0.14 7.86 -15.59
CA MET A 241 1.10 7.43 -14.56
C MET A 241 1.03 5.92 -14.32
N ASP A 242 2.15 5.31 -13.98
CA ASP A 242 2.25 3.85 -13.74
C ASP A 242 2.03 3.52 -12.27
N ILE A 243 2.61 4.29 -11.36
CA ILE A 243 2.43 4.18 -9.91
C ILE A 243 2.10 5.58 -9.36
N ILE A 244 1.16 5.65 -8.43
CA ILE A 244 0.76 6.89 -7.77
C ILE A 244 1.11 6.77 -6.27
N CYS A 245 1.92 7.69 -5.77
CA CYS A 245 2.34 7.75 -4.37
C CYS A 245 1.58 8.88 -3.66
N ILE A 246 1.02 8.57 -2.48
CA ILE A 246 0.18 9.50 -1.71
C ILE A 246 0.57 9.44 -0.24
N GLY A 247 0.85 10.58 0.35
CA GLY A 247 1.09 10.69 1.79
C GLY A 247 -0.21 10.64 2.59
N THR A 248 -0.27 9.87 3.67
CA THR A 248 -1.50 9.63 4.46
C THR A 248 -1.62 10.45 5.74
N HIS A 249 -0.52 10.95 6.31
CA HIS A 249 -0.47 11.73 7.56
C HIS A 249 0.67 12.75 7.50
N GLY A 250 0.68 13.73 8.41
CA GLY A 250 1.74 14.74 8.53
C GLY A 250 1.25 16.19 8.41
N LYS A 251 2.12 17.14 8.76
CA LYS A 251 1.87 18.60 8.69
C LYS A 251 1.91 19.16 7.26
N GLY A 252 1.35 18.57 6.33
CA GLY A 252 1.32 18.98 4.91
C GLY A 252 0.28 18.17 4.15
N GLY A 253 -0.35 17.24 4.86
CA GLY A 253 -1.38 16.39 4.27
C GLY A 253 -2.65 17.18 4.00
N ILE A 254 -2.84 17.69 2.80
CA ILE A 254 -4.16 18.07 2.26
C ILE A 254 -5.07 16.83 2.22
N PHE A 255 -4.47 15.67 2.38
CA PHE A 255 -5.15 14.41 2.25
C PHE A 255 -5.90 14.06 3.52
N HIS A 256 -7.11 14.60 3.62
CA HIS A 256 -8.12 13.97 4.44
C HIS A 256 -8.16 12.49 4.07
N ASN A 257 -8.18 11.62 5.07
CA ASN A 257 -8.24 10.16 4.93
C ASN A 257 -9.21 9.67 3.82
N SER A 258 -10.24 10.47 3.48
CA SER A 258 -11.21 10.18 2.44
C SER A 258 -10.65 10.19 1.01
N ALA A 259 -9.65 11.00 0.67
CA ALA A 259 -9.13 11.05 -0.71
C ALA A 259 -8.30 9.81 -1.05
N THR A 260 -7.40 9.38 -0.16
CA THR A 260 -6.63 8.14 -0.34
C THR A 260 -7.54 6.92 -0.44
N GLU A 261 -8.55 6.83 0.44
CA GLU A 261 -9.53 5.74 0.43
C GLU A 261 -10.31 5.68 -0.89
N LYS A 262 -10.74 6.83 -1.41
CA LYS A 262 -11.46 6.91 -2.68
C LYS A 262 -10.56 6.56 -3.87
N LEU A 263 -9.33 7.09 -3.90
CA LEU A 263 -8.38 6.78 -4.98
C LEU A 263 -8.03 5.29 -5.03
N ILE A 264 -7.82 4.63 -3.90
CA ILE A 264 -7.59 3.18 -3.80
C ILE A 264 -8.77 2.40 -4.41
N ASN A 265 -10.00 2.92 -4.33
CA ASN A 265 -11.20 2.26 -4.85
C ASN A 265 -11.58 2.62 -6.29
N HIS A 266 -11.07 3.72 -6.82
CA HIS A 266 -11.51 4.25 -8.11
C HIS A 266 -10.42 4.24 -9.19
N LEU A 267 -9.14 4.18 -8.80
CA LEU A 267 -8.06 4.15 -9.78
C LEU A 267 -7.58 2.71 -10.04
N PHE A 268 -7.57 2.33 -11.32
CA PHE A 268 -6.99 1.07 -11.79
C PHE A 268 -5.45 1.11 -11.87
N LYS A 269 -4.81 1.92 -11.04
CA LYS A 269 -3.35 2.06 -10.95
C LYS A 269 -2.87 1.58 -9.59
N PRO A 270 -1.68 0.99 -9.49
CA PRO A 270 -1.05 0.75 -8.19
C PRO A 270 -0.88 2.06 -7.42
N ILE A 271 -1.31 2.06 -6.17
CA ILE A 271 -1.20 3.22 -5.28
C ILE A 271 -0.31 2.86 -4.11
N ILE A 272 0.75 3.63 -3.90
CA ILE A 272 1.58 3.55 -2.70
C ILE A 272 1.14 4.64 -1.73
N SER A 273 0.53 4.24 -0.63
CA SER A 273 0.29 5.13 0.51
C SER A 273 1.45 5.04 1.48
N PHE A 274 1.92 6.16 2.01
CA PHE A 274 3.02 6.21 2.96
C PHE A 274 2.78 7.30 4.02
N HIS A 275 3.39 7.12 5.19
CA HIS A 275 3.26 8.06 6.29
C HIS A 275 4.16 9.28 6.04
N LEU A 276 3.61 10.49 6.14
CA LEU A 276 4.37 11.74 6.16
C LEU A 276 4.85 12.04 7.59
N ASN A 277 6.02 12.67 7.73
CA ASN A 277 6.62 13.06 9.01
C ASN A 277 5.93 14.28 9.64
#